data_021cde84b32a2d2f7a5a22de56b9d5c5
#
_entry.id   021cde84b32a2d2f7a5a22de56b9d5c5
#
_cell.length_a   1.000
_cell.length_b   1.000
_cell.length_c   1.000
_cell.angle_alpha   90.00
_cell.angle_beta   90.00
_cell.angle_gamma   90.00
#
_symmetry.space_group_name_H-M   'P 1'
#
loop_
_entity.id
_entity.type
_entity.pdbx_description
1 polymer ?
#
loop_
_entity_poly.entity_id
_entity_poly.type
_entity_poly.pdbx_seq_one_letter_code
_entity_poly.pdbx_strand_id
1 'polypeptide(L)'
;MNDQSLIESLLPAVDQQLESEQTPYVKAAFTRLVEKEDISPDEAKELIALCLADESNRMYIDKRDFDVARYQQLLEDLPGELIEDPDQNQDKD
;
A
#
# COMPACT_ATOMS: atom_id res chain seq x y z
N MET A 1 0.64 15.11 -13.92
CA MET A 1 -0.06 14.08 -13.29
C MET A 1 0.36 13.91 -11.89
N ASN A 2 -0.53 13.82 -11.01
CA ASN A 2 -0.07 13.70 -9.67
C ASN A 2 -0.45 12.36 -9.08
N ASP A 3 0.33 11.95 -8.12
CA ASP A 3 0.15 10.65 -7.53
C ASP A 3 -1.17 10.53 -6.80
N GLN A 4 -1.70 11.64 -6.36
CA GLN A 4 -2.95 11.62 -5.64
C GLN A 4 -4.10 11.11 -6.52
N SER A 5 -4.10 11.51 -7.79
CA SER A 5 -5.13 11.03 -8.68
C SER A 5 -5.05 9.53 -8.90
N LEU A 6 -3.84 9.01 -9.01
CA LEU A 6 -3.65 7.58 -9.17
C LEU A 6 -4.11 6.85 -7.91
N ILE A 7 -3.75 7.37 -6.75
CA ILE A 7 -4.14 6.74 -5.50
C ILE A 7 -5.66 6.73 -5.38
N GLU A 8 -6.30 7.85 -5.69
CA GLU A 8 -7.74 7.93 -5.56
C GLU A 8 -8.44 6.97 -6.52
N SER A 9 -7.88 6.76 -7.70
CA SER A 9 -8.52 5.87 -8.64
C SER A 9 -8.36 4.41 -8.22
N LEU A 10 -7.43 4.11 -7.34
CA LEU A 10 -7.24 2.75 -6.87
C LEU A 10 -7.98 2.44 -5.58
N LEU A 11 -8.53 3.46 -4.93
CA LEU A 11 -9.24 3.21 -3.67
C LEU A 11 -10.40 2.23 -3.79
N PRO A 12 -11.20 2.28 -4.87
CA PRO A 12 -12.26 1.28 -4.99
C PRO A 12 -11.71 -0.14 -5.05
N ALA A 13 -10.56 -0.34 -5.67
CA ALA A 13 -9.97 -1.67 -5.72
C ALA A 13 -9.51 -2.10 -4.33
N VAL A 14 -8.98 -1.16 -3.55
CA VAL A 14 -8.59 -1.48 -2.19
C VAL A 14 -9.82 -1.88 -1.38
N ASP A 15 -10.91 -1.13 -1.55
CA ASP A 15 -12.12 -1.46 -0.82
C ASP A 15 -12.61 -2.87 -1.17
N GLN A 16 -12.52 -3.24 -2.43
CA GLN A 16 -12.93 -4.58 -2.81
C GLN A 16 -12.02 -5.62 -2.19
N GLN A 17 -10.73 -5.35 -2.14
CA GLN A 17 -9.80 -6.30 -1.55
C GLN A 17 -10.03 -6.46 -0.06
N LEU A 18 -10.44 -5.39 0.60
CA LEU A 18 -10.69 -5.48 2.03
C LEU A 18 -11.86 -6.41 2.35
N GLU A 19 -12.78 -6.55 1.40
CA GLU A 19 -13.92 -7.43 1.59
C GLU A 19 -13.75 -8.79 0.98
N SER A 20 -12.67 -9.01 0.24
CA SER A 20 -12.50 -10.25 -0.49
C SER A 20 -11.84 -11.31 0.37
N GLU A 21 -12.37 -12.52 0.31
CA GLU A 21 -11.75 -13.62 1.02
C GLU A 21 -10.52 -14.13 0.30
N GLN A 22 -10.29 -13.64 -0.91
CA GLN A 22 -9.13 -14.09 -1.66
C GLN A 22 -7.91 -13.24 -1.37
N THR A 23 -8.07 -12.11 -0.71
CA THR A 23 -6.94 -11.26 -0.37
C THR A 23 -6.95 -10.92 1.11
N PRO A 24 -6.93 -11.96 1.99
CA PRO A 24 -7.00 -11.69 3.43
C PRO A 24 -5.81 -10.90 3.95
N TYR A 25 -4.69 -10.94 3.23
CA TYR A 25 -3.51 -10.21 3.65
C TYR A 25 -3.73 -8.70 3.56
N VAL A 26 -4.64 -8.25 2.67
CA VAL A 26 -4.91 -6.83 2.57
C VAL A 26 -5.66 -6.35 3.82
N LYS A 27 -6.66 -7.12 4.23
CA LYS A 27 -7.41 -6.75 5.43
C LYS A 27 -6.52 -6.83 6.66
N ALA A 28 -5.64 -7.80 6.71
CA ALA A 28 -4.72 -7.92 7.84
C ALA A 28 -3.80 -6.71 7.92
N ALA A 29 -3.30 -6.25 6.77
CA ALA A 29 -2.45 -5.07 6.76
C ALA A 29 -3.23 -3.84 7.21
N PHE A 30 -4.47 -3.69 6.71
CA PHE A 30 -5.30 -2.56 7.07
C PHE A 30 -5.55 -2.53 8.58
N THR A 31 -5.92 -3.67 9.14
CA THR A 31 -6.22 -3.74 10.57
C THR A 31 -4.98 -3.41 11.38
N ARG A 32 -3.83 -3.92 10.98
CA ARG A 32 -2.59 -3.64 11.70
C ARG A 32 -2.27 -2.16 11.66
N LEU A 33 -2.43 -1.53 10.49
CA LEU A 33 -2.11 -0.12 10.36
C LEU A 33 -3.01 0.73 11.23
N VAL A 34 -4.29 0.41 11.26
CA VAL A 34 -5.23 1.19 12.05
C VAL A 34 -5.06 0.94 13.54
N GLU A 35 -4.91 -0.32 13.93
CA GLU A 35 -4.93 -0.65 15.33
C GLU A 35 -3.56 -0.57 16.00
N LYS A 36 -2.52 -0.93 15.29
CA LYS A 36 -1.21 -0.95 15.90
C LYS A 36 -0.36 0.24 15.56
N GLU A 37 -0.53 0.80 14.39
CA GLU A 37 0.26 1.94 13.96
C GLU A 37 -0.48 3.26 14.14
N ASP A 38 -1.72 3.18 14.60
CA ASP A 38 -2.51 4.37 14.90
C ASP A 38 -2.69 5.27 13.69
N ILE A 39 -2.86 4.66 12.54
CA ILE A 39 -3.06 5.37 11.29
C ILE A 39 -4.55 5.39 11.00
N SER A 40 -5.06 6.53 10.51
CA SER A 40 -6.48 6.62 10.24
C SER A 40 -6.89 5.65 9.15
N PRO A 41 -8.14 5.19 9.15
CA PRO A 41 -8.58 4.26 8.10
C PRO A 41 -8.39 4.80 6.70
N ASP A 42 -8.63 6.09 6.49
CA ASP A 42 -8.48 6.66 5.16
C ASP A 42 -7.02 6.63 4.74
N GLU A 43 -6.14 6.97 5.63
CA GLU A 43 -4.72 6.97 5.31
C GLU A 43 -4.22 5.54 5.12
N ALA A 44 -4.73 4.60 5.90
CA ALA A 44 -4.34 3.20 5.73
C ALA A 44 -4.71 2.71 4.34
N LYS A 45 -5.90 3.08 3.85
CA LYS A 45 -6.28 2.68 2.52
C LYS A 45 -5.40 3.31 1.46
N GLU A 46 -4.99 4.55 1.68
CA GLU A 46 -4.11 5.21 0.73
C GLU A 46 -2.74 4.53 0.68
N LEU A 47 -2.25 4.09 1.83
CA LEU A 47 -0.97 3.40 1.85
C LEU A 47 -1.06 2.07 1.13
N ILE A 48 -2.18 1.36 1.29
CA ILE A 48 -2.37 0.11 0.58
C ILE A 48 -2.46 0.39 -0.93
N ALA A 49 -3.14 1.49 -1.30
CA ALA A 49 -3.24 1.85 -2.71
C ALA A 49 -1.86 2.14 -3.30
N LEU A 50 -0.96 2.73 -2.50
CA LEU A 50 0.39 2.96 -2.98
C LEU A 50 1.11 1.66 -3.27
N CYS A 51 0.92 0.66 -2.42
CA CYS A 51 1.52 -0.64 -2.66
C CYS A 51 0.96 -1.27 -3.93
N LEU A 52 -0.35 -1.14 -4.10
CA LEU A 52 -0.99 -1.70 -5.28
C LEU A 52 -0.48 -1.01 -6.55
N ALA A 53 -0.32 0.31 -6.48
CA ALA A 53 0.19 1.08 -7.60
C ALA A 53 1.62 0.68 -7.91
N ASP A 54 2.43 0.47 -6.88
CA ASP A 54 3.82 0.12 -7.07
C ASP A 54 3.94 -1.21 -7.79
N GLU A 55 3.20 -2.22 -7.33
CA GLU A 55 3.28 -3.52 -7.99
C GLU A 55 2.69 -3.48 -9.39
N SER A 56 1.61 -2.72 -9.58
CA SER A 56 1.02 -2.61 -10.91
C SER A 56 1.99 -1.96 -11.89
N ASN A 57 2.70 -0.94 -11.42
CA ASN A 57 3.67 -0.28 -12.26
C ASN A 57 4.83 -1.21 -12.59
N ARG A 58 5.28 -1.99 -11.60
CA ARG A 58 6.38 -2.91 -11.82
C ARG A 58 5.98 -4.02 -12.79
N MET A 59 4.73 -4.48 -12.68
CA MET A 59 4.23 -5.47 -13.59
C MET A 59 4.28 -4.95 -15.03
N TYR A 60 3.90 -3.69 -15.21
CA TYR A 60 3.89 -3.10 -16.53
C TYR A 60 5.33 -2.92 -17.06
N ILE A 61 6.23 -2.42 -16.22
CA ILE A 61 7.61 -2.19 -16.64
C ILE A 61 8.31 -3.49 -16.99
N ASP A 62 8.14 -4.50 -16.14
CA ASP A 62 8.84 -5.76 -16.33
C ASP A 62 8.11 -6.70 -17.27
N LYS A 63 6.91 -6.32 -17.71
CA LYS A 63 6.09 -7.13 -18.61
C LYS A 63 5.88 -8.53 -18.05
N ARG A 64 5.44 -8.57 -16.82
CA ARG A 64 5.17 -9.84 -16.14
C ARG A 64 3.84 -9.76 -15.43
N ASP A 65 3.39 -10.90 -14.92
CA ASP A 65 2.14 -10.94 -14.18
C ASP A 65 2.28 -10.25 -12.83
N PHE A 66 1.16 -9.93 -12.24
CA PHE A 66 1.11 -9.33 -10.91
C PHE A 66 1.75 -10.31 -9.94
N ASP A 67 2.69 -9.82 -9.14
CA ASP A 67 3.43 -10.65 -8.19
C ASP A 67 2.81 -10.48 -6.82
N VAL A 68 1.98 -11.43 -6.43
CA VAL A 68 1.27 -11.36 -5.16
C VAL A 68 2.25 -11.36 -4.00
N ALA A 69 3.31 -12.15 -4.10
CA ALA A 69 4.28 -12.23 -3.01
C ALA A 69 4.95 -10.87 -2.78
N ARG A 70 5.28 -10.17 -3.87
CA ARG A 70 5.88 -8.85 -3.73
C ARG A 70 4.89 -7.86 -3.14
N TYR A 71 3.63 -7.94 -3.58
CA TYR A 71 2.58 -7.07 -3.05
C TYR A 71 2.41 -7.31 -1.54
N GLN A 72 2.39 -8.57 -1.13
CA GLN A 72 2.27 -8.88 0.28
C GLN A 72 3.46 -8.33 1.06
N GLN A 73 4.65 -8.41 0.48
CA GLN A 73 5.83 -7.89 1.16
C GLN A 73 5.73 -6.38 1.31
N LEU A 74 5.26 -5.69 0.27
CA LEU A 74 5.09 -4.25 0.36
C LEU A 74 4.11 -3.89 1.47
N LEU A 75 3.03 -4.66 1.58
CA LEU A 75 2.05 -4.40 2.63
C LEU A 75 2.65 -4.63 4.01
N GLU A 76 3.48 -5.66 4.15
CA GLU A 76 4.07 -5.95 5.44
C GLU A 76 5.07 -4.89 5.86
N ASP A 77 5.66 -4.21 4.89
CA ASP A 77 6.62 -3.18 5.20
C ASP A 77 5.96 -1.85 5.60
N LEU A 78 4.66 -1.73 5.41
CA LEU A 78 3.99 -0.52 5.80
C LEU A 78 3.98 -0.35 7.32
N PRO A 79 4.01 0.88 7.78
CA PRO A 79 4.04 2.15 7.06
C PRO A 79 5.43 2.51 6.55
N GLY A 80 6.40 1.85 7.02
CA GLY A 80 7.80 1.98 6.73
C GLY A 80 8.17 2.94 5.65
N GLU A 81 8.61 2.36 4.54
CA GLU A 81 9.24 3.16 3.52
C GLU A 81 8.30 4.05 2.76
N LEU A 82 7.02 3.73 2.74
CA LEU A 82 6.09 4.53 1.97
C LEU A 82 5.65 5.79 2.68
N ILE A 83 5.84 5.84 4.00
CA ILE A 83 5.54 7.04 4.73
C ILE A 83 6.83 7.78 4.88
N GLU A 84 7.01 8.84 4.09
CA GLU A 84 8.22 9.58 4.17
C GLU A 84 8.19 10.48 5.37
N ASP A 85 9.18 10.36 6.18
CA ASP A 85 9.29 11.21 7.34
C ASP A 85 10.55 12.02 7.18
N PRO A 86 10.47 13.32 7.02
CA PRO A 86 11.66 14.12 6.85
C PRO A 86 12.67 13.93 7.95
N ASP A 87 12.19 13.72 9.16
CA ASP A 87 13.10 13.51 10.24
C ASP A 87 13.90 12.25 10.06
N GLN A 88 13.29 11.21 9.55
CA GLN A 88 14.01 10.01 9.32
C GLN A 88 15.06 10.19 8.27
N ASN A 89 14.76 10.94 7.26
CA ASN A 89 15.73 11.15 6.24
C ASN A 89 16.94 11.84 6.77
N GLN A 90 16.74 12.69 7.74
CA GLN A 90 17.85 13.38 8.24
C GLN A 90 18.69 12.57 9.12
N ASP A 91 18.13 11.56 9.69
CA ASP A 91 18.91 10.72 10.56
C ASP A 91 20.02 10.11 9.90
N LYS A 92 19.99 10.07 8.65
CA LYS A 92 21.01 9.44 8.01
C LYS A 92 22.24 10.11 8.20
N ASP A 93 22.23 11.27 8.49
CA ASP A 93 23.45 11.95 8.61
C ASP A 93 24.41 11.47 9.53
#